data_0a88865c0f3cfb754d5372d64e5cdffc
#
_entry.id   0a88865c0f3cfb754d5372d64e5cdffc
#
_cell.length_a   1.000
_cell.length_b   1.000
_cell.length_c   1.000
_cell.angle_alpha   90.00
_cell.angle_beta   90.00
_cell.angle_gamma   90.00
#
_symmetry.space_group_name_H-M   'P 1'
#
loop_
_entity.id
_entity.type
_entity.pdbx_description
1 polymer ?
#
loop_
_entity_poly.entity_id
_entity_poly.type
_entity_poly.pdbx_seq_one_letter_code
_entity_poly.pdbx_strand_id
1 'polypeptide(L)'
;KYIEEGRVTVNGNLPEMGVKVADTDTVLVDGKPLREKPKRVYIAYNKPVGITCTTESKIQSNIVKAVNYPTRIFPIGRLDRPSEGLIFLTNEGDIVNKILRAGNNHEKEYVVTVDKPLNRQFVSKMANGIPILDTVTKKCKVTQTAPQEFKIVLTQGLNRQIRRMCEYLGYEVVTLKRTRIMNVTLKGLKVGQWRHLTDVEMAQINDSIADSGKTQEHSVDTNKQNANNKGEPKKRDFQGENPRAFNNERGTRTQRSNTPFQKRSTTYVGKGGASKNTQGDSKSANNKKPANGKARSSGTLSLKK
;
A
#
# COMPACT_ATOMS: atom_id res chain seq x y z
N LYS A 1 30.52 5.75 7.29
CA LYS A 1 30.95 5.76 8.70
C LYS A 1 32.01 4.68 8.98
N TYR A 2 31.73 3.36 8.97
CA TYR A 2 32.76 2.32 9.26
C TYR A 2 33.92 2.30 8.25
N ILE A 3 33.64 2.57 6.97
CA ILE A 3 34.68 2.67 5.93
C ILE A 3 35.55 3.91 6.18
N GLU A 4 34.97 5.05 6.45
CA GLU A 4 35.66 6.32 6.79
C GLU A 4 36.50 6.19 8.07
N GLU A 5 36.06 5.37 9.02
CA GLU A 5 36.78 5.08 10.27
C GLU A 5 37.89 4.03 10.08
N GLY A 6 38.12 3.52 8.84
CA GLY A 6 39.13 2.50 8.56
C GLY A 6 38.86 1.13 9.17
N ARG A 7 37.63 0.84 9.58
CA ARG A 7 37.23 -0.39 10.28
C ARG A 7 36.81 -1.51 9.35
N VAL A 8 36.78 -1.24 8.04
CA VAL A 8 36.40 -2.22 7.02
C VAL A 8 37.61 -2.57 6.17
N THR A 9 37.83 -3.86 5.93
CA THR A 9 38.79 -4.31 4.93
C THR A 9 38.12 -5.21 3.90
N VAL A 10 38.54 -5.11 2.65
CA VAL A 10 38.15 -5.99 1.55
C VAL A 10 39.39 -6.66 1.01
N ASN A 11 39.44 -7.99 1.09
CA ASN A 11 40.61 -8.79 0.71
C ASN A 11 41.91 -8.31 1.41
N GLY A 12 41.78 -7.87 2.69
CA GLY A 12 42.90 -7.36 3.49
C GLY A 12 43.23 -5.88 3.31
N ASN A 13 42.65 -5.18 2.33
CA ASN A 13 42.92 -3.77 2.03
C ASN A 13 41.80 -2.87 2.51
N LEU A 14 42.11 -1.61 2.86
CA LEU A 14 41.11 -0.58 3.17
C LEU A 14 40.39 -0.16 1.88
N PRO A 15 39.05 -0.29 1.81
CA PRO A 15 38.31 0.05 0.61
C PRO A 15 38.03 1.55 0.53
N GLU A 16 37.99 2.10 -0.68
CA GLU A 16 37.47 3.42 -0.94
C GLU A 16 35.95 3.47 -0.80
N MET A 17 35.40 4.67 -0.56
CA MET A 17 33.96 4.89 -0.50
C MET A 17 33.29 4.54 -1.86
N GLY A 18 32.31 3.65 -1.80
CA GLY A 18 31.55 3.25 -2.99
C GLY A 18 32.14 2.07 -3.77
N VAL A 19 33.20 1.43 -3.28
CA VAL A 19 33.74 0.20 -3.87
C VAL A 19 32.65 -0.88 -3.95
N LYS A 20 32.55 -1.55 -5.09
CA LYS A 20 31.64 -2.69 -5.29
C LYS A 20 32.38 -3.97 -4.92
N VAL A 21 31.81 -4.75 -4.02
CA VAL A 21 32.34 -6.05 -3.61
C VAL A 21 31.56 -7.17 -4.30
N ALA A 22 32.28 -8.20 -4.74
CA ALA A 22 31.72 -9.44 -5.29
C ALA A 22 31.42 -10.44 -4.16
N ASP A 23 30.63 -11.47 -4.45
CA ASP A 23 30.32 -12.54 -3.48
C ASP A 23 31.57 -13.37 -3.09
N THR A 24 32.64 -13.28 -3.89
CA THR A 24 33.93 -13.93 -3.64
C THR A 24 34.88 -13.13 -2.76
N ASP A 25 34.57 -11.83 -2.50
CA ASP A 25 35.44 -10.97 -1.71
C ASP A 25 35.28 -11.21 -0.21
N THR A 26 36.41 -11.23 0.49
CA THR A 26 36.46 -11.33 1.95
C THR A 26 36.33 -9.95 2.54
N VAL A 27 35.18 -9.65 3.13
CA VAL A 27 34.93 -8.38 3.83
C VAL A 27 34.98 -8.59 5.33
N LEU A 28 35.86 -7.84 6.02
CA LEU A 28 35.97 -7.86 7.47
C LEU A 28 35.56 -6.49 8.03
N VAL A 29 34.88 -6.50 9.18
CA VAL A 29 34.60 -5.30 10.01
C VAL A 29 35.23 -5.53 11.36
N ASP A 30 36.13 -4.64 11.77
CA ASP A 30 36.95 -4.79 12.99
C ASP A 30 37.68 -6.13 13.04
N GLY A 31 38.22 -6.59 11.89
CA GLY A 31 38.91 -7.87 11.76
C GLY A 31 38.02 -9.11 11.79
N LYS A 32 36.68 -8.94 11.92
CA LYS A 32 35.73 -10.04 11.95
C LYS A 32 35.00 -10.16 10.62
N PRO A 33 34.82 -11.38 10.07
CA PRO A 33 34.07 -11.57 8.84
C PRO A 33 32.63 -11.09 9.02
N LEU A 34 32.08 -10.50 7.95
CA LEU A 34 30.64 -10.23 7.92
C LEU A 34 29.90 -11.55 8.18
N ARG A 35 28.89 -11.49 9.05
CA ARG A 35 28.01 -12.63 9.26
C ARG A 35 27.46 -13.05 7.91
N GLU A 36 27.40 -14.35 7.66
CA GLU A 36 26.74 -14.91 6.49
C GLU A 36 25.39 -14.20 6.26
N LYS A 37 25.11 -13.87 4.99
CA LYS A 37 23.80 -13.30 4.65
C LYS A 37 22.72 -14.23 5.20
N PRO A 38 21.78 -13.73 6.01
CA PRO A 38 20.73 -14.58 6.55
C PRO A 38 19.98 -15.25 5.38
N LYS A 39 19.65 -16.52 5.55
CA LYS A 39 18.89 -17.28 4.55
C LYS A 39 17.69 -16.42 4.06
N ARG A 40 17.48 -16.38 2.75
CA ARG A 40 16.37 -15.63 2.15
C ARG A 40 15.05 -16.18 2.67
N VAL A 41 14.16 -15.26 3.02
CA VAL A 41 12.85 -15.56 3.62
C VAL A 41 11.76 -14.90 2.81
N TYR A 42 10.75 -15.68 2.44
CA TYR A 42 9.56 -15.21 1.76
C TYR A 42 8.33 -15.74 2.49
N ILE A 43 7.48 -14.83 2.95
CA ILE A 43 6.33 -15.12 3.81
C ILE A 43 5.07 -14.65 3.12
N ALA A 44 4.05 -15.51 3.10
CA ALA A 44 2.66 -15.16 2.86
C ALA A 44 1.98 -14.94 4.22
N TYR A 45 1.43 -13.76 4.44
CA TYR A 45 0.72 -13.39 5.66
C TYR A 45 -0.72 -12.99 5.35
N ASN A 46 -1.67 -13.55 6.06
CA ASN A 46 -3.07 -13.13 6.01
C ASN A 46 -3.29 -12.01 7.05
N LYS A 47 -3.02 -10.78 6.62
CA LYS A 47 -3.07 -9.60 7.47
C LYS A 47 -4.48 -9.34 8.00
N PRO A 48 -4.71 -9.24 9.32
CA PRO A 48 -6.00 -8.80 9.86
C PRO A 48 -6.22 -7.30 9.67
N VAL A 49 -7.46 -6.86 9.81
CA VAL A 49 -7.81 -5.44 9.97
C VAL A 49 -7.10 -4.86 11.20
N GLY A 50 -6.76 -3.58 11.19
CA GLY A 50 -6.13 -2.88 12.31
C GLY A 50 -4.60 -2.89 12.29
N ILE A 51 -3.95 -3.74 11.50
CA ILE A 51 -2.49 -3.79 11.35
C ILE A 51 -2.03 -2.83 10.25
N THR A 52 -1.01 -2.01 10.56
CA THR A 52 -0.41 -1.05 9.64
C THR A 52 0.81 -1.66 8.95
N CYS A 53 0.87 -1.57 7.62
CA CYS A 53 2.00 -2.05 6.81
C CYS A 53 3.16 -1.04 6.86
N THR A 54 3.90 -1.04 7.97
CA THR A 54 5.11 -0.24 8.20
C THR A 54 6.14 -1.03 8.99
N THR A 55 7.40 -0.64 8.86
CA THR A 55 8.53 -1.16 9.66
C THR A 55 8.84 -0.24 10.85
N GLU A 56 8.10 0.84 11.05
CA GLU A 56 8.32 1.81 12.10
C GLU A 56 8.01 1.21 13.48
N SER A 57 9.03 1.14 14.33
CA SER A 57 8.95 0.50 15.67
C SER A 57 8.03 1.24 16.66
N LYS A 58 7.86 2.56 16.47
CA LYS A 58 6.97 3.39 17.32
C LYS A 58 5.50 3.00 17.15
N ILE A 59 5.10 2.50 15.99
CA ILE A 59 3.72 2.06 15.73
C ILE A 59 3.56 0.65 16.29
N GLN A 60 2.80 0.50 17.38
CA GLN A 60 2.59 -0.80 18.05
C GLN A 60 1.87 -1.82 17.15
N SER A 61 0.91 -1.36 16.35
CA SER A 61 0.16 -2.20 15.41
C SER A 61 0.87 -2.39 14.07
N ASN A 62 2.22 -2.35 14.03
CA ASN A 62 2.95 -2.57 12.78
C ASN A 62 3.00 -4.04 12.38
N ILE A 63 3.12 -4.29 11.08
CA ILE A 63 3.06 -5.64 10.50
C ILE A 63 4.24 -6.53 10.92
N VAL A 64 5.42 -5.94 11.19
CA VAL A 64 6.61 -6.70 11.60
C VAL A 64 6.39 -7.31 12.98
N LYS A 65 5.86 -6.51 13.92
CA LYS A 65 5.47 -7.01 15.26
C LYS A 65 4.36 -8.04 15.18
N ALA A 66 3.36 -7.83 14.30
CA ALA A 66 2.24 -8.75 14.14
C ALA A 66 2.67 -10.14 13.61
N VAL A 67 3.66 -10.20 12.72
CA VAL A 67 4.20 -11.45 12.20
C VAL A 67 5.18 -12.10 13.18
N ASN A 68 5.91 -11.29 13.98
CA ASN A 68 6.87 -11.72 15.01
C ASN A 68 7.88 -12.77 14.49
N TYR A 69 8.50 -12.49 13.35
CA TYR A 69 9.49 -13.38 12.74
C TYR A 69 10.89 -13.18 13.36
N PRO A 70 11.70 -14.24 13.56
CA PRO A 70 12.98 -14.15 14.31
C PRO A 70 14.02 -13.21 13.68
N THR A 71 14.00 -13.03 12.35
CA THR A 71 14.91 -12.14 11.65
C THR A 71 14.18 -10.92 11.12
N ARG A 72 14.94 -9.86 10.77
CA ARG A 72 14.37 -8.65 10.21
C ARG A 72 13.69 -8.94 8.88
N ILE A 73 12.40 -8.66 8.80
CA ILE A 73 11.59 -8.75 7.59
C ILE A 73 10.87 -7.42 7.34
N PHE A 74 10.41 -7.22 6.11
CA PHE A 74 9.61 -6.07 5.71
C PHE A 74 8.57 -6.46 4.65
N PRO A 75 7.46 -5.74 4.55
CA PRO A 75 6.37 -6.08 3.63
C PRO A 75 6.72 -5.72 2.18
N ILE A 76 6.29 -6.56 1.25
CA ILE A 76 6.30 -6.29 -0.20
C ILE A 76 5.02 -5.56 -0.55
N GLY A 77 5.09 -4.24 -0.59
CA GLY A 77 3.94 -3.36 -0.79
C GLY A 77 3.12 -3.17 0.48
N ARG A 78 1.91 -2.68 0.29
CA ARG A 78 1.05 -2.27 1.40
C ARG A 78 -0.39 -2.74 1.22
N LEU A 79 -1.06 -2.94 2.35
CA LEU A 79 -2.51 -2.96 2.53
C LEU A 79 -2.86 -1.89 3.56
N ASP A 80 -3.93 -1.15 3.32
CA ASP A 80 -4.42 -0.16 4.27
C ASP A 80 -4.78 -0.82 5.61
N ARG A 81 -4.75 -0.03 6.69
CA ARG A 81 -5.08 -0.49 8.03
C ARG A 81 -6.48 -1.14 8.13
N PRO A 82 -7.55 -0.57 7.50
CA PRO A 82 -8.88 -1.17 7.50
C PRO A 82 -9.08 -2.25 6.43
N SER A 83 -8.02 -2.70 5.74
CA SER A 83 -8.09 -3.77 4.75
C SER A 83 -7.42 -5.02 5.29
N GLU A 84 -7.89 -6.20 4.88
CA GLU A 84 -7.34 -7.50 5.28
C GLU A 84 -6.84 -8.33 4.09
N GLY A 85 -6.20 -9.44 4.37
CA GLY A 85 -5.85 -10.44 3.38
C GLY A 85 -4.36 -10.57 3.08
N LEU A 86 -4.06 -11.17 1.94
CA LEU A 86 -2.72 -11.61 1.57
C LEU A 86 -1.76 -10.44 1.39
N ILE A 87 -0.62 -10.54 2.05
CA ILE A 87 0.54 -9.68 1.83
C ILE A 87 1.81 -10.51 1.97
N PHE A 88 2.82 -10.20 1.16
CA PHE A 88 4.13 -10.83 1.26
C PHE A 88 5.06 -10.03 2.17
N LEU A 89 5.95 -10.75 2.88
CA LEU A 89 7.06 -10.16 3.62
C LEU A 89 8.34 -10.92 3.26
N THR A 90 9.48 -10.22 3.32
CA THR A 90 10.79 -10.79 2.99
C THR A 90 11.90 -10.09 3.77
N ASN A 91 13.08 -10.70 3.82
CA ASN A 91 14.34 -10.05 4.23
C ASN A 91 15.22 -9.64 3.04
N GLU A 92 14.77 -9.88 1.80
CA GLU A 92 15.49 -9.55 0.56
C GLU A 92 14.88 -8.31 -0.12
N GLY A 93 15.67 -7.24 -0.25
CA GLY A 93 15.22 -5.96 -0.83
C GLY A 93 15.02 -5.99 -2.34
N ASP A 94 15.85 -6.73 -3.04
CA ASP A 94 15.94 -6.70 -4.52
C ASP A 94 14.65 -7.19 -5.20
N ILE A 95 14.00 -8.20 -4.61
CA ILE A 95 12.76 -8.76 -5.16
C ILE A 95 11.56 -7.80 -5.01
N VAL A 96 11.60 -6.89 -4.04
CA VAL A 96 10.48 -6.00 -3.73
C VAL A 96 10.09 -5.13 -4.93
N ASN A 97 11.08 -4.47 -5.51
CA ASN A 97 10.86 -3.60 -6.67
C ASN A 97 10.38 -4.39 -7.89
N LYS A 98 10.89 -5.62 -8.09
CA LYS A 98 10.51 -6.49 -9.20
C LYS A 98 9.03 -6.90 -9.09
N ILE A 99 8.55 -7.24 -7.88
CA ILE A 99 7.14 -7.62 -7.64
C ILE A 99 6.20 -6.40 -7.70
N LEU A 100 6.66 -5.21 -7.25
CA LEU A 100 5.77 -4.04 -7.11
C LEU A 100 5.62 -3.19 -8.37
N ARG A 101 6.53 -3.29 -9.35
CA ARG A 101 6.47 -2.46 -10.56
C ARG A 101 5.14 -2.65 -11.29
N ALA A 102 4.43 -1.54 -11.54
CA ALA A 102 3.14 -1.55 -12.22
C ALA A 102 3.22 -1.98 -13.71
N GLY A 103 4.41 -1.88 -14.32
CA GLY A 103 4.68 -2.33 -15.69
C GLY A 103 4.62 -3.85 -15.85
N ASN A 104 4.82 -4.60 -14.78
CA ASN A 104 4.92 -6.07 -14.83
C ASN A 104 3.58 -6.79 -14.83
N ASN A 105 2.46 -6.08 -14.81
CA ASN A 105 1.09 -6.61 -14.84
C ASN A 105 0.81 -7.72 -13.80
N HIS A 106 1.49 -7.70 -12.65
CA HIS A 106 1.28 -8.68 -11.59
C HIS A 106 -0.13 -8.53 -10.98
N GLU A 107 -0.95 -9.51 -11.23
CA GLU A 107 -2.35 -9.51 -10.78
C GLU A 107 -2.48 -9.59 -9.26
N LYS A 108 -3.44 -8.83 -8.75
CA LYS A 108 -3.91 -8.89 -7.36
C LYS A 108 -5.42 -8.98 -7.37
N GLU A 109 -5.95 -10.01 -6.74
CA GLU A 109 -7.40 -10.23 -6.64
C GLU A 109 -7.92 -9.79 -5.28
N TYR A 110 -9.08 -9.15 -5.31
CA TYR A 110 -9.75 -8.67 -4.09
C TYR A 110 -11.22 -9.07 -4.10
N VAL A 111 -11.74 -9.37 -2.91
CA VAL A 111 -13.18 -9.46 -2.62
C VAL A 111 -13.54 -8.21 -1.83
N VAL A 112 -14.60 -7.53 -2.28
CA VAL A 112 -15.00 -6.22 -1.76
C VAL A 112 -16.49 -6.22 -1.47
N THR A 113 -16.86 -5.88 -0.23
CA THR A 113 -18.25 -5.65 0.17
C THR A 113 -18.50 -4.16 0.28
N VAL A 114 -19.64 -3.69 -0.23
CA VAL A 114 -20.06 -2.29 -0.20
C VAL A 114 -21.34 -2.09 0.60
N ASP A 115 -21.65 -0.83 0.91
CA ASP A 115 -22.74 -0.39 1.79
C ASP A 115 -24.15 -0.71 1.26
N LYS A 116 -24.32 -0.85 -0.06
CA LYS A 116 -25.62 -1.05 -0.71
C LYS A 116 -25.55 -1.96 -1.93
N PRO A 117 -26.68 -2.52 -2.40
CA PRO A 117 -26.70 -3.39 -3.57
C PRO A 117 -26.14 -2.72 -4.82
N LEU A 118 -25.35 -3.50 -5.57
CA LEU A 118 -24.73 -3.06 -6.81
C LEU A 118 -25.80 -2.88 -7.91
N ASN A 119 -25.75 -1.74 -8.57
CA ASN A 119 -26.61 -1.51 -9.73
C ASN A 119 -26.10 -2.22 -10.99
N ARG A 120 -26.98 -2.36 -12.01
CA ARG A 120 -26.66 -3.07 -13.27
C ARG A 120 -25.43 -2.52 -14.00
N GLN A 121 -25.11 -1.24 -13.84
CA GLN A 121 -23.99 -0.58 -14.52
C GLN A 121 -22.68 -0.63 -13.75
N PHE A 122 -22.71 -0.99 -12.45
CA PHE A 122 -21.55 -0.95 -11.57
C PHE A 122 -20.36 -1.75 -12.14
N VAL A 123 -20.59 -3.01 -12.48
CA VAL A 123 -19.56 -3.93 -12.99
C VAL A 123 -18.90 -3.37 -14.25
N SER A 124 -19.72 -2.93 -15.20
CA SER A 124 -19.23 -2.38 -16.46
C SER A 124 -18.43 -1.09 -16.26
N LYS A 125 -18.94 -0.15 -15.47
CA LYS A 125 -18.23 1.10 -15.18
C LYS A 125 -16.92 0.84 -14.45
N MET A 126 -16.93 0.01 -13.40
CA MET A 126 -15.75 -0.37 -12.61
C MET A 126 -14.67 -1.04 -13.47
N ALA A 127 -15.06 -1.92 -14.42
CA ALA A 127 -14.14 -2.66 -15.27
C ALA A 127 -13.48 -1.80 -16.36
N ASN A 128 -14.16 -0.77 -16.86
CA ASN A 128 -13.68 0.04 -17.98
C ASN A 128 -12.71 1.16 -17.62
N GLY A 129 -12.50 1.39 -16.34
CA GLY A 129 -11.62 2.43 -15.81
C GLY A 129 -12.40 3.61 -15.23
N ILE A 130 -11.91 4.12 -14.11
CA ILE A 130 -12.51 5.19 -13.30
C ILE A 130 -11.50 6.32 -13.16
N PRO A 131 -11.89 7.59 -13.37
CA PRO A 131 -11.03 8.74 -13.10
C PRO A 131 -10.84 8.93 -11.60
N ILE A 132 -9.61 8.78 -11.12
CA ILE A 132 -9.18 9.01 -9.74
C ILE A 132 -7.75 9.56 -9.75
N LEU A 133 -7.40 10.42 -8.80
CA LEU A 133 -6.03 10.92 -8.63
C LEU A 133 -5.43 11.45 -9.95
N ASP A 134 -6.17 12.29 -10.66
CA ASP A 134 -5.78 12.93 -11.94
C ASP A 134 -5.36 11.97 -13.05
N THR A 135 -5.81 10.70 -12.96
CA THR A 135 -5.59 9.66 -13.97
C THR A 135 -6.82 8.77 -14.10
N VAL A 136 -6.89 8.00 -15.19
CA VAL A 136 -7.91 6.96 -15.37
C VAL A 136 -7.30 5.60 -15.03
N THR A 137 -7.97 4.82 -14.19
CA THR A 137 -7.50 3.47 -13.84
C THR A 137 -7.46 2.56 -15.06
N LYS A 138 -6.51 1.63 -15.08
CA LYS A 138 -6.45 0.59 -16.13
C LYS A 138 -7.74 -0.24 -16.11
N LYS A 139 -8.18 -0.71 -17.29
CA LYS A 139 -9.25 -1.70 -17.40
C LYS A 139 -8.90 -2.92 -16.56
N CYS A 140 -9.91 -3.51 -15.92
CA CYS A 140 -9.73 -4.62 -14.99
C CYS A 140 -10.90 -5.59 -15.03
N LYS A 141 -10.68 -6.82 -14.55
CA LYS A 141 -11.74 -7.83 -14.45
C LYS A 141 -12.54 -7.59 -13.18
N VAL A 142 -13.85 -7.45 -13.32
CA VAL A 142 -14.79 -7.28 -12.20
C VAL A 142 -15.92 -8.29 -12.36
N THR A 143 -16.31 -8.97 -11.28
CA THR A 143 -17.39 -9.95 -11.26
C THR A 143 -18.20 -9.74 -9.99
N GLN A 144 -19.50 -9.55 -10.11
CA GLN A 144 -20.39 -9.52 -8.95
C GLN A 144 -20.53 -10.94 -8.38
N THR A 145 -20.34 -11.10 -7.07
CA THR A 145 -20.42 -12.39 -6.35
C THR A 145 -21.64 -12.48 -5.45
N ALA A 146 -22.13 -11.32 -4.96
CA ALA A 146 -23.37 -11.21 -4.19
C ALA A 146 -24.02 -9.84 -4.43
N PRO A 147 -25.21 -9.56 -3.91
CA PRO A 147 -25.89 -8.26 -4.13
C PRO A 147 -25.03 -7.04 -3.75
N GLN A 148 -24.24 -7.13 -2.69
CA GLN A 148 -23.36 -6.07 -2.17
C GLN A 148 -21.87 -6.44 -2.25
N GLU A 149 -21.50 -7.49 -3.00
CA GLU A 149 -20.16 -7.98 -3.06
C GLU A 149 -19.69 -8.18 -4.50
N PHE A 150 -18.45 -7.84 -4.76
CA PHE A 150 -17.79 -8.10 -6.02
C PHE A 150 -16.33 -8.52 -5.85
N LYS A 151 -15.85 -9.25 -6.85
CA LYS A 151 -14.44 -9.60 -7.03
C LYS A 151 -13.83 -8.69 -8.08
N ILE A 152 -12.62 -8.19 -7.82
CA ILE A 152 -11.87 -7.35 -8.76
C ILE A 152 -10.42 -7.83 -8.85
N VAL A 153 -9.88 -7.88 -10.08
CA VAL A 153 -8.49 -8.23 -10.36
C VAL A 153 -7.77 -7.02 -10.93
N LEU A 154 -6.75 -6.54 -10.24
CA LEU A 154 -5.96 -5.37 -10.61
C LEU A 154 -4.51 -5.74 -10.88
N THR A 155 -3.93 -5.15 -11.91
CA THR A 155 -2.49 -5.15 -12.17
C THR A 155 -1.79 -3.88 -11.65
N GLN A 156 -2.57 -2.85 -11.39
CA GLN A 156 -2.17 -1.53 -10.90
C GLN A 156 -2.39 -1.41 -9.38
N GLY A 157 -1.72 -0.47 -8.73
CA GLY A 157 -1.85 -0.27 -7.28
C GLY A 157 -1.75 1.20 -6.88
N LEU A 158 -2.71 2.03 -7.32
CA LEU A 158 -2.80 3.43 -6.90
C LEU A 158 -3.22 3.54 -5.42
N ASN A 159 -2.92 4.68 -4.81
CA ASN A 159 -3.29 4.92 -3.41
C ASN A 159 -4.80 4.76 -3.20
N ARG A 160 -5.19 3.80 -2.35
CA ARG A 160 -6.59 3.47 -2.00
C ARG A 160 -7.49 3.27 -3.24
N GLN A 161 -6.92 2.71 -4.32
CA GLN A 161 -7.55 2.65 -5.64
C GLN A 161 -8.98 2.13 -5.60
N ILE A 162 -9.22 0.94 -5.05
CA ILE A 162 -10.56 0.32 -5.03
C ILE A 162 -11.56 1.18 -4.25
N ARG A 163 -11.17 1.72 -3.08
CA ARG A 163 -12.04 2.58 -2.28
C ARG A 163 -12.42 3.85 -3.03
N ARG A 164 -11.47 4.50 -3.71
CA ARG A 164 -11.74 5.68 -4.54
C ARG A 164 -12.60 5.36 -5.76
N MET A 165 -12.40 4.20 -6.39
CA MET A 165 -13.23 3.74 -7.51
C MET A 165 -14.68 3.51 -7.07
N CYS A 166 -14.90 2.90 -5.90
CA CYS A 166 -16.23 2.72 -5.31
C CYS A 166 -16.88 4.06 -4.97
N GLU A 167 -16.13 4.95 -4.29
CA GLU A 167 -16.57 6.29 -3.93
C GLU A 167 -17.02 7.11 -5.15
N TYR A 168 -16.24 7.08 -6.24
CA TYR A 168 -16.61 7.72 -7.50
C TYR A 168 -17.94 7.20 -8.08
N LEU A 169 -18.23 5.92 -7.90
CA LEU A 169 -19.50 5.31 -8.30
C LEU A 169 -20.62 5.48 -7.26
N GLY A 170 -20.37 6.18 -6.16
CA GLY A 170 -21.33 6.46 -5.09
C GLY A 170 -21.53 5.30 -4.11
N TYR A 171 -20.51 4.45 -3.90
CA TYR A 171 -20.51 3.33 -2.96
C TYR A 171 -19.43 3.49 -1.90
N GLU A 172 -19.72 3.04 -0.67
CA GLU A 172 -18.74 2.95 0.42
C GLU A 172 -18.25 1.51 0.60
N VAL A 173 -16.93 1.33 0.72
CA VAL A 173 -16.34 0.00 0.93
C VAL A 173 -16.40 -0.36 2.41
N VAL A 174 -17.22 -1.35 2.76
CA VAL A 174 -17.37 -1.94 4.10
C VAL A 174 -16.19 -2.87 4.39
N THR A 175 -15.99 -3.89 3.55
CA THR A 175 -14.83 -4.81 3.68
C THR A 175 -14.01 -4.84 2.41
N LEU A 176 -12.69 -5.00 2.57
CA LEU A 176 -11.77 -5.18 1.45
C LEU A 176 -10.73 -6.21 1.82
N LYS A 177 -10.76 -7.34 1.12
CA LYS A 177 -9.89 -8.48 1.35
C LYS A 177 -9.11 -8.84 0.11
N ARG A 178 -7.77 -8.80 0.18
CA ARG A 178 -6.93 -9.31 -0.91
C ARG A 178 -6.78 -10.82 -0.80
N THR A 179 -7.32 -11.54 -1.77
CA THR A 179 -7.39 -13.02 -1.76
C THR A 179 -6.24 -13.68 -2.51
N ARG A 180 -5.63 -12.99 -3.49
CA ARG A 180 -4.54 -13.53 -4.32
C ARG A 180 -3.54 -12.43 -4.70
N ILE A 181 -2.28 -12.81 -4.79
CA ILE A 181 -1.19 -12.05 -5.41
C ILE A 181 -0.50 -13.00 -6.38
N MET A 182 -0.47 -12.68 -7.67
CA MET A 182 0.09 -13.54 -8.71
C MET A 182 -0.51 -14.97 -8.62
N ASN A 183 0.32 -15.98 -8.40
CA ASN A 183 -0.06 -17.39 -8.24
C ASN A 183 -0.41 -17.80 -6.80
N VAL A 184 -0.12 -16.96 -5.80
CA VAL A 184 -0.30 -17.29 -4.38
C VAL A 184 -1.66 -16.85 -3.88
N THR A 185 -2.37 -17.75 -3.17
CA THR A 185 -3.71 -17.50 -2.60
C THR A 185 -3.73 -17.64 -1.07
N LEU A 186 -4.84 -17.25 -0.46
CA LEU A 186 -5.09 -17.44 0.99
C LEU A 186 -5.52 -18.86 1.36
N LYS A 187 -5.56 -19.82 0.42
CA LYS A 187 -6.01 -21.19 0.70
C LYS A 187 -5.24 -21.78 1.90
N GLY A 188 -5.96 -22.23 2.92
CA GLY A 188 -5.37 -22.84 4.13
C GLY A 188 -4.71 -21.87 5.11
N LEU A 189 -4.70 -20.54 4.84
CA LEU A 189 -4.07 -19.55 5.69
C LEU A 189 -5.12 -18.72 6.44
N LYS A 190 -5.31 -18.97 7.74
CA LYS A 190 -6.26 -18.24 8.60
C LYS A 190 -5.82 -16.80 8.82
N VAL A 191 -6.77 -15.92 9.16
CA VAL A 191 -6.49 -14.50 9.47
C VAL A 191 -5.50 -14.41 10.65
N GLY A 192 -4.51 -13.55 10.52
CA GLY A 192 -3.43 -13.40 11.50
C GLY A 192 -2.32 -14.46 11.43
N GLN A 193 -2.44 -15.45 10.55
CA GLN A 193 -1.41 -16.46 10.35
C GLN A 193 -0.51 -16.14 9.15
N TRP A 194 0.71 -16.67 9.21
CA TRP A 194 1.67 -16.63 8.12
C TRP A 194 2.25 -18.03 7.83
N ARG A 195 2.76 -18.21 6.63
CA ARG A 195 3.56 -19.37 6.22
C ARG A 195 4.67 -18.93 5.27
N HIS A 196 5.68 -19.74 5.13
CA HIS A 196 6.63 -19.56 4.05
C HIS A 196 5.95 -19.80 2.69
N LEU A 197 6.41 -19.09 1.66
CA LEU A 197 6.09 -19.44 0.28
C LEU A 197 6.76 -20.77 -0.05
N THR A 198 6.06 -21.62 -0.79
CA THR A 198 6.60 -22.90 -1.25
C THR A 198 7.62 -22.67 -2.39
N ASP A 199 8.50 -23.63 -2.62
CA ASP A 199 9.46 -23.55 -3.72
C ASP A 199 8.77 -23.42 -5.09
N VAL A 200 7.62 -24.08 -5.26
CA VAL A 200 6.79 -23.97 -6.48
C VAL A 200 6.23 -22.55 -6.63
N GLU A 201 5.70 -21.96 -5.56
CA GLU A 201 5.20 -20.57 -5.58
C GLU A 201 6.33 -19.60 -5.91
N MET A 202 7.50 -19.80 -5.31
CA MET A 202 8.67 -18.95 -5.55
C MET A 202 9.23 -19.10 -6.96
N ALA A 203 9.29 -20.31 -7.52
CA ALA A 203 9.71 -20.54 -8.89
C ALA A 203 8.83 -19.75 -9.87
N GLN A 204 7.51 -19.85 -9.75
CA GLN A 204 6.56 -19.14 -10.60
C GLN A 204 6.64 -17.61 -10.43
N ILE A 205 6.88 -17.11 -9.21
CA ILE A 205 7.14 -15.69 -8.95
C ILE A 205 8.43 -15.27 -9.67
N ASN A 206 9.51 -16.02 -9.51
CA ASN A 206 10.81 -15.72 -10.12
C ASN A 206 10.71 -15.69 -11.66
N ASP A 207 10.02 -16.65 -12.27
CA ASP A 207 9.77 -16.67 -13.71
C ASP A 207 9.01 -15.41 -14.16
N SER A 208 7.95 -15.04 -13.43
CA SER A 208 7.16 -13.84 -13.74
C SER A 208 7.95 -12.53 -13.60
N ILE A 209 8.95 -12.47 -12.69
CA ILE A 209 9.77 -11.27 -12.50
C ILE A 209 11.03 -11.29 -13.38
N ALA A 210 11.47 -12.42 -13.91
CA ALA A 210 12.59 -12.53 -14.85
C ALA A 210 12.29 -11.83 -16.18
N ASP A 211 11.06 -11.95 -16.68
CA ASP A 211 10.59 -11.26 -17.89
C ASP A 211 10.45 -9.74 -17.68
N SER A 212 10.31 -9.30 -16.43
CA SER A 212 10.18 -7.90 -16.06
C SER A 212 11.43 -7.05 -16.27
N GLY A 213 12.61 -7.67 -16.31
CA GLY A 213 13.90 -7.00 -16.57
C GLY A 213 14.08 -6.58 -18.03
N LYS A 214 13.54 -7.35 -18.96
CA LYS A 214 13.68 -7.13 -20.40
C LYS A 214 12.87 -5.94 -20.93
N THR A 215 11.79 -5.58 -20.25
CA THR A 215 10.91 -4.48 -20.68
C THR A 215 11.49 -3.09 -20.34
N GLN A 216 12.51 -3.00 -19.51
CA GLN A 216 13.12 -1.73 -19.08
C GLN A 216 14.22 -1.23 -20.01
N GLU A 217 14.87 -2.11 -20.76
CA GLU A 217 15.88 -1.71 -21.74
C GLU A 217 15.26 -0.99 -22.94
N HIS A 218 14.02 -1.30 -23.30
CA HIS A 218 13.27 -0.62 -24.37
C HIS A 218 12.66 0.74 -24.01
N SER A 219 12.50 1.05 -22.71
CA SER A 219 11.90 2.34 -22.29
C SER A 219 12.94 3.47 -22.14
N VAL A 220 14.23 3.16 -22.13
CA VAL A 220 15.31 4.16 -21.98
C VAL A 220 15.71 4.73 -23.35
N ASP A 221 15.59 3.95 -24.43
CA ASP A 221 16.00 4.38 -25.78
C ASP A 221 15.01 5.32 -26.47
N THR A 222 13.71 5.30 -26.11
CA THR A 222 12.71 6.21 -26.69
C THR A 222 12.81 7.66 -26.18
N ASN A 223 13.43 7.89 -25.02
CA ASN A 223 13.64 9.24 -24.48
C ASN A 223 14.91 9.92 -25.02
N LYS A 224 15.86 9.17 -25.59
CA LYS A 224 17.07 9.76 -26.22
C LYS A 224 16.85 10.20 -27.66
N GLN A 225 15.90 9.63 -28.38
CA GLN A 225 15.60 10.02 -29.76
C GLN A 225 14.75 11.29 -29.90
N ASN A 226 14.02 11.71 -28.84
CA ASN A 226 13.23 12.95 -28.86
C ASN A 226 14.00 14.20 -28.40
N ALA A 227 15.27 14.08 -27.99
CA ALA A 227 16.08 15.23 -27.57
C ALA A 227 16.90 15.85 -28.71
N ASN A 228 17.04 15.18 -29.86
CA ASN A 228 17.89 15.64 -30.98
C ASN A 228 17.14 16.30 -32.15
N ASN A 229 15.83 16.59 -31.99
CA ASN A 229 15.05 17.22 -33.05
C ASN A 229 14.44 18.57 -32.60
N LYS A 230 15.25 19.43 -31.97
CA LYS A 230 14.97 20.88 -31.90
C LYS A 230 15.84 21.59 -32.93
N GLY A 231 15.32 21.64 -34.16
CA GLY A 231 15.85 22.48 -35.23
C GLY A 231 15.69 23.95 -34.85
N GLU A 232 16.70 24.72 -35.22
CA GLU A 232 16.84 26.15 -35.02
C GLU A 232 15.64 26.96 -35.58
N PRO A 233 15.27 28.07 -34.96
CA PRO A 233 14.22 28.95 -35.48
C PRO A 233 14.76 29.76 -36.65
N LYS A 234 14.26 29.51 -37.85
CA LYS A 234 14.49 30.37 -39.04
C LYS A 234 13.84 31.74 -38.79
N LYS A 235 14.68 32.80 -38.80
CA LYS A 235 14.27 34.19 -38.90
C LYS A 235 13.52 34.39 -40.22
N ARG A 236 12.30 34.86 -40.16
CA ARG A 236 11.55 35.43 -41.30
C ARG A 236 11.60 36.94 -41.20
N ASP A 237 12.26 37.55 -42.15
CA ASP A 237 12.22 38.99 -42.40
C ASP A 237 10.82 39.39 -42.88
N PHE A 238 10.22 40.33 -42.18
CA PHE A 238 8.95 40.95 -42.59
C PHE A 238 9.23 42.40 -42.99
N GLN A 239 9.29 42.61 -44.30
CA GLN A 239 9.22 43.97 -44.90
C GLN A 239 7.76 44.38 -45.05
N GLY A 240 7.50 45.56 -44.57
CA GLY A 240 6.55 46.61 -44.66
C GLY A 240 5.28 46.46 -45.50
N GLU A 241 4.23 46.95 -44.92
CA GLU A 241 3.41 48.05 -45.50
C GLU A 241 2.21 48.34 -44.59
N ASN A 242 2.16 49.56 -44.11
CA ASN A 242 0.99 50.28 -43.57
C ASN A 242 0.33 51.07 -44.76
N PRO A 243 -0.83 51.71 -44.67
CA PRO A 243 -1.77 51.92 -43.58
C PRO A 243 -3.25 51.94 -44.02
N ARG A 244 -4.19 51.96 -43.08
CA ARG A 244 -5.40 52.81 -43.15
C ARG A 244 -6.18 52.83 -41.83
N ALA A 245 -6.36 54.05 -41.39
CA ALA A 245 -7.16 54.48 -40.27
C ALA A 245 -8.66 54.32 -40.52
N PHE A 246 -9.42 54.07 -39.49
CA PHE A 246 -10.79 54.58 -39.31
C PHE A 246 -11.13 54.86 -37.88
N ASN A 247 -11.75 55.98 -37.66
CA ASN A 247 -12.05 56.80 -36.51
C ASN A 247 -13.22 56.22 -35.65
N ASN A 248 -13.16 56.62 -34.36
CA ASN A 248 -14.24 57.17 -33.49
C ASN A 248 -15.46 56.29 -33.15
N GLU A 249 -15.84 56.16 -31.92
CA GLU A 249 -16.46 57.16 -31.05
C GLU A 249 -16.67 56.62 -29.63
N ARG A 250 -16.40 57.47 -28.68
CA ARG A 250 -16.96 57.80 -27.35
C ARG A 250 -18.06 56.92 -26.74
N GLY A 251 -17.90 56.64 -25.45
CA GLY A 251 -19.03 56.33 -24.56
C GLY A 251 -18.63 55.92 -23.13
N THR A 252 -18.38 56.92 -22.27
CA THR A 252 -18.75 57.11 -20.85
C THR A 252 -18.54 55.98 -19.79
N ARG A 253 -17.57 56.19 -18.99
CA ARG A 253 -17.43 56.26 -17.51
C ARG A 253 -18.66 55.91 -16.72
N THR A 254 -18.54 54.85 -15.86
CA THR A 254 -19.12 54.84 -14.48
C THR A 254 -18.25 54.03 -13.54
N GLN A 255 -17.77 54.72 -12.52
CA GLN A 255 -17.15 54.17 -11.29
C GLN A 255 -18.22 53.57 -10.40
N ARG A 256 -17.96 52.45 -9.74
CA ARG A 256 -18.51 52.10 -8.40
C ARG A 256 -17.58 51.07 -7.80
N SER A 257 -16.76 51.46 -6.87
CA SER A 257 -16.84 51.41 -5.39
C SER A 257 -16.65 50.00 -4.79
N ASN A 258 -15.44 49.83 -4.20
CA ASN A 258 -15.05 48.83 -3.24
C ASN A 258 -15.95 48.86 -2.00
N THR A 259 -16.41 47.69 -1.55
CA THR A 259 -16.70 47.44 -0.13
C THR A 259 -16.35 46.04 0.25
N PRO A 260 -15.76 45.81 1.43
CA PRO A 260 -15.26 44.48 1.86
C PRO A 260 -16.35 43.68 2.55
N PHE A 261 -16.37 42.39 2.29
CA PHE A 261 -17.30 41.44 2.93
C PHE A 261 -16.83 41.07 4.33
N GLN A 262 -17.60 41.45 5.34
CA GLN A 262 -17.40 41.10 6.74
C GLN A 262 -17.76 39.64 7.03
N LYS A 263 -16.89 39.01 7.83
CA LYS A 263 -17.11 37.72 8.48
C LYS A 263 -18.25 37.83 9.50
N ARG A 264 -19.28 37.01 9.37
CA ARG A 264 -20.27 36.77 10.44
C ARG A 264 -19.84 35.53 11.22
N SER A 265 -19.47 35.77 12.48
CA SER A 265 -19.38 34.78 13.55
C SER A 265 -20.79 34.56 14.13
N THR A 266 -21.25 33.32 14.11
CA THR A 266 -22.47 32.92 14.85
C THR A 266 -22.03 32.23 16.12
N THR A 267 -22.20 32.98 17.21
CA THR A 267 -22.13 32.54 18.60
C THR A 267 -23.40 31.80 18.95
N TYR A 268 -23.29 30.52 19.35
CA TYR A 268 -24.43 29.81 19.93
C TYR A 268 -24.41 29.98 21.44
N VAL A 269 -25.44 30.63 21.95
CA VAL A 269 -25.70 30.85 23.37
C VAL A 269 -26.40 29.61 23.93
N GLY A 270 -25.80 28.99 24.93
CA GLY A 270 -26.43 27.96 25.74
C GLY A 270 -27.47 28.49 26.67
N LYS A 271 -28.64 27.85 26.74
CA LYS A 271 -29.59 28.00 27.84
C LYS A 271 -29.48 26.79 28.76
N GLY A 272 -29.14 27.08 29.99
CA GLY A 272 -29.18 26.15 31.11
C GLY A 272 -30.62 25.84 31.54
N GLY A 273 -30.82 24.64 32.04
CA GLY A 273 -32.02 24.23 32.76
C GLY A 273 -31.62 23.24 33.84
N ALA A 274 -31.66 23.71 35.07
CA ALA A 274 -31.41 22.94 36.27
C ALA A 274 -32.67 22.19 36.71
N SER A 275 -32.46 21.07 37.42
CA SER A 275 -33.28 20.54 38.53
C SER A 275 -33.53 19.03 38.34
N LYS A 276 -33.46 18.13 39.28
CA LYS A 276 -33.43 18.06 40.73
C LYS A 276 -33.02 16.65 41.14
N ASN A 277 -32.39 16.56 42.28
CA ASN A 277 -32.18 15.39 43.14
C ASN A 277 -33.43 14.54 43.35
N THR A 278 -33.24 13.21 43.40
CA THR A 278 -33.85 12.39 44.45
C THR A 278 -32.93 11.20 44.77
N GLN A 279 -32.58 11.14 46.05
CA GLN A 279 -31.99 10.03 46.79
C GLN A 279 -32.96 8.88 46.86
N GLY A 280 -32.43 7.67 46.90
CA GLY A 280 -33.18 6.47 47.22
C GLY A 280 -32.23 5.33 47.56
N ASP A 281 -32.07 5.13 48.84
CA ASP A 281 -31.27 4.13 49.55
C ASP A 281 -31.67 2.66 49.29
N SER A 282 -30.66 1.79 49.51
CA SER A 282 -30.67 0.61 50.36
C SER A 282 -30.68 -0.79 49.78
N LYS A 283 -29.70 -1.54 50.34
CA LYS A 283 -29.62 -2.93 50.82
C LYS A 283 -29.28 -4.02 49.78
N SER A 284 -28.06 -4.53 49.84
CA SER A 284 -27.56 -5.65 50.67
C SER A 284 -28.36 -6.98 50.63
N ALA A 285 -27.71 -8.00 50.06
CA ALA A 285 -27.66 -9.42 50.51
C ALA A 285 -26.78 -10.20 49.52
N ASN A 286 -25.59 -10.61 49.88
CA ASN A 286 -25.14 -11.80 50.59
C ASN A 286 -25.73 -13.11 50.04
N ASN A 287 -25.00 -13.98 49.38
CA ASN A 287 -24.57 -15.28 49.89
C ASN A 287 -24.11 -16.29 48.83
N LYS A 288 -22.98 -16.92 49.19
CA LYS A 288 -22.59 -18.34 49.12
C LYS A 288 -22.00 -18.90 47.82
N LYS A 289 -20.71 -19.20 47.98
CA LYS A 289 -20.05 -20.39 47.44
C LYS A 289 -20.63 -21.66 48.04
N PRO A 290 -20.51 -22.82 47.39
CA PRO A 290 -19.72 -23.86 48.00
C PRO A 290 -18.66 -24.49 47.07
N ALA A 291 -17.76 -25.14 47.76
CA ALA A 291 -16.53 -25.78 47.31
C ALA A 291 -16.73 -27.27 46.95
N ASN A 292 -15.65 -27.80 46.33
CA ASN A 292 -15.17 -29.20 46.39
C ASN A 292 -15.76 -30.26 45.47
N GLY A 293 -14.81 -30.88 44.75
CA GLY A 293 -14.95 -32.19 44.13
C GLY A 293 -13.65 -32.60 43.42
N LYS A 294 -12.72 -33.18 44.16
CA LYS A 294 -11.57 -33.95 43.67
C LYS A 294 -12.02 -35.21 42.96
N ALA A 295 -11.41 -35.58 41.82
CA ALA A 295 -11.14 -36.97 41.48
C ALA A 295 -9.92 -37.08 40.57
N ARG A 296 -8.99 -37.90 40.98
CA ARG A 296 -7.77 -38.42 40.30
C ARG A 296 -8.13 -39.60 39.41
N SER A 297 -7.42 -39.75 38.27
CA SER A 297 -6.87 -41.04 37.79
C SER A 297 -6.00 -40.70 36.57
N SER A 298 -4.66 -40.74 36.56
CA SER A 298 -3.79 -41.93 36.43
C SER A 298 -4.13 -42.82 35.24
N GLY A 299 -3.25 -42.79 34.24
CA GLY A 299 -3.23 -43.69 33.10
C GLY A 299 -1.97 -43.49 32.26
N THR A 300 -0.98 -44.27 32.56
CA THR A 300 0.37 -44.37 31.98
C THR A 300 0.40 -45.31 30.78
N LEU A 301 1.48 -45.19 29.93
CA LEU A 301 2.08 -46.18 29.00
C LEU A 301 1.43 -46.28 27.61
N SER A 302 2.15 -46.46 26.50
CA SER A 302 3.45 -47.11 26.21
C SER A 302 3.96 -46.74 24.83
N LEU A 303 5.27 -46.65 24.70
CA LEU A 303 6.06 -46.80 23.48
C LEU A 303 5.86 -48.16 22.82
N LYS A 304 5.79 -48.24 21.49
CA LYS A 304 6.44 -49.34 20.72
C LYS A 304 6.61 -48.95 19.23
N LYS A 305 7.89 -49.06 18.83
CA LYS A 305 8.52 -49.37 17.55
C LYS A 305 8.16 -48.52 16.34
#